data_9fc4a57eec233e5e3e578b4e2b9a9892
#
_entry.id   9fc4a57eec233e5e3e578b4e2b9a9892
#
_cell.length_a   1.000
_cell.length_b   1.000
_cell.length_c   1.000
_cell.angle_alpha   90.00
_cell.angle_beta   90.00
_cell.angle_gamma   90.00
#
_symmetry.space_group_name_H-M   'P 1'
#
loop_
_entity.id
_entity.type
_entity.pdbx_description
1 polymer ?
#
loop_
_entity_poly.entity_id
_entity_poly.type
_entity_poly.pdbx_seq_one_letter_code
_entity_poly.pdbx_strand_id
1 'polypeptide(L)'
;MENKNVFGDSLMICSENPLTGYFRDGCCNTDDTDLGLHTVCIIASTDFLIFSTESGNDLSTPRPEFNFPGVKSGEKWCLCALRWKEAYQNNCAPMVVLEATNEKTLEVVTLDELIEHAHYKAEI
;
A
#
# COMPACT_ATOMS: atom_id res chain seq x y z
N MET A 1 -12.95 -16.21 -2.64
CA MET A 1 -13.07 -15.57 -1.31
C MET A 1 -13.06 -14.07 -1.49
N GLU A 2 -14.02 -13.39 -0.92
CA GLU A 2 -14.13 -11.95 -1.04
C GLU A 2 -13.10 -11.26 -0.14
N ASN A 3 -12.37 -10.29 -0.70
CA ASN A 3 -11.45 -9.47 0.07
C ASN A 3 -12.20 -8.33 0.74
N LYS A 4 -11.85 -8.05 1.99
CA LYS A 4 -12.45 -6.95 2.76
C LYS A 4 -11.38 -6.02 3.27
N ASN A 5 -11.78 -4.79 3.60
CA ASN A 5 -10.86 -3.82 4.20
C ASN A 5 -10.68 -4.08 5.70
N VAL A 6 -9.80 -3.29 6.33
CA VAL A 6 -9.46 -3.46 7.76
C VAL A 6 -10.65 -3.25 8.71
N PHE A 7 -11.76 -2.71 8.22
CA PHE A 7 -12.99 -2.54 9.00
C PHE A 7 -13.99 -3.68 8.77
N GLY A 8 -13.67 -4.64 7.90
CA GLY A 8 -14.57 -5.73 7.56
C GLY A 8 -15.59 -5.37 6.49
N ASP A 9 -15.47 -4.22 5.86
CA ASP A 9 -16.35 -3.76 4.78
C ASP A 9 -15.74 -4.09 3.42
N SER A 10 -16.49 -3.85 2.35
CA SER A 10 -16.00 -4.05 0.99
C SER A 10 -14.73 -3.25 0.73
N LEU A 11 -13.73 -3.89 0.14
CA LEU A 11 -12.46 -3.26 -0.18
C LEU A 11 -12.66 -2.21 -1.27
N MET A 12 -12.27 -0.97 -0.99
CA MET A 12 -12.37 0.12 -1.97
C MET A 12 -11.18 0.11 -2.92
N ILE A 13 -11.34 0.75 -4.07
CA ILE A 13 -10.27 0.91 -5.05
C ILE A 13 -9.14 1.74 -4.42
N CYS A 14 -7.89 1.27 -4.57
CA CYS A 14 -6.72 2.00 -4.13
C CYS A 14 -6.27 2.99 -5.20
N SER A 15 -5.94 2.50 -6.40
CA SER A 15 -5.56 3.36 -7.51
C SER A 15 -5.72 2.67 -8.86
N GLU A 16 -6.25 3.41 -9.83
CA GLU A 16 -6.30 2.99 -11.22
C GLU A 16 -5.25 3.71 -12.07
N ASN A 17 -4.65 4.78 -11.54
CA ASN A 17 -3.60 5.53 -12.22
C ASN A 17 -2.62 6.13 -11.18
N PRO A 18 -1.49 5.47 -10.91
CA PRO A 18 -1.01 4.21 -11.53
C PRO A 18 -1.90 3.03 -11.18
N LEU A 19 -2.07 2.12 -12.12
CA LEU A 19 -2.83 0.89 -11.87
C LEU A 19 -2.03 0.03 -10.91
N THR A 20 -2.62 -0.30 -9.78
CA THR A 20 -1.95 -0.99 -8.68
C THR A 20 -2.64 -2.31 -8.34
N GLY A 21 -2.08 -3.00 -7.35
CA GLY A 21 -2.58 -4.27 -6.86
C GLY A 21 -1.79 -5.44 -7.41
N TYR A 22 -1.71 -6.52 -6.62
CA TYR A 22 -1.04 -7.74 -7.03
C TYR A 22 -1.61 -8.25 -8.36
N PHE A 23 -2.94 -8.14 -8.52
CA PHE A 23 -3.62 -8.56 -9.75
C PHE A 23 -3.76 -7.43 -10.78
N ARG A 24 -3.27 -6.24 -10.50
CA ARG A 24 -3.40 -5.05 -11.36
C ARG A 24 -4.86 -4.74 -11.69
N ASP A 25 -5.73 -4.83 -10.71
CA ASP A 25 -7.15 -4.50 -10.81
C ASP A 25 -7.53 -3.19 -10.10
N GLY A 26 -6.55 -2.47 -9.57
CA GLY A 26 -6.76 -1.22 -8.85
C GLY A 26 -7.02 -1.38 -7.37
N CYS A 27 -7.24 -2.61 -6.90
CA CYS A 27 -7.55 -2.91 -5.50
C CYS A 27 -6.42 -3.71 -4.86
N CYS A 28 -6.25 -3.55 -3.57
CA CYS A 28 -5.24 -4.31 -2.82
C CYS A 28 -5.77 -5.71 -2.46
N ASN A 29 -6.29 -6.40 -3.49
CA ASN A 29 -6.73 -7.79 -3.39
C ASN A 29 -5.54 -8.72 -3.22
N THR A 30 -5.75 -9.82 -2.51
CA THR A 30 -4.70 -10.81 -2.30
C THR A 30 -5.27 -12.21 -2.31
N ASP A 31 -4.39 -13.19 -2.50
CA ASP A 31 -4.70 -14.60 -2.33
C ASP A 31 -3.44 -15.34 -1.89
N ASP A 32 -3.50 -16.67 -1.82
CA ASP A 32 -2.38 -17.47 -1.33
C ASP A 32 -1.13 -17.40 -2.22
N THR A 33 -1.25 -16.91 -3.45
CA THR A 33 -0.10 -16.76 -4.35
C THR A 33 0.68 -15.47 -4.09
N ASP A 34 0.06 -14.50 -3.41
CA ASP A 34 0.68 -13.21 -3.08
C ASP A 34 1.46 -13.32 -1.76
N LEU A 35 2.64 -13.89 -1.83
CA LEU A 35 3.47 -14.12 -0.65
C LEU A 35 3.93 -12.82 0.01
N GLY A 36 4.04 -11.74 -0.76
CA GLY A 36 4.43 -10.44 -0.25
C GLY A 36 3.29 -9.68 0.43
N LEU A 37 2.05 -10.16 0.34
CA LEU A 37 0.87 -9.46 0.87
C LEU A 37 0.84 -8.00 0.46
N HIS A 38 0.62 -7.75 -0.83
CA HIS A 38 0.52 -6.39 -1.39
C HIS A 38 -0.84 -5.79 -1.05
N THR A 39 -1.05 -5.57 0.23
CA THR A 39 -2.38 -5.35 0.81
C THR A 39 -2.59 -3.97 1.41
N VAL A 40 -1.55 -3.14 1.54
CA VAL A 40 -1.63 -1.83 2.17
C VAL A 40 -1.78 -0.76 1.09
N CYS A 41 -2.92 -0.06 1.06
CA CYS A 41 -3.07 1.08 0.16
C CYS A 41 -2.41 2.30 0.79
N ILE A 42 -1.27 2.72 0.23
CA ILE A 42 -0.52 3.86 0.73
C ILE A 42 -0.65 5.06 -0.19
N ILE A 43 -0.37 6.23 0.37
CA ILE A 43 -0.10 7.44 -0.41
C ILE A 43 1.40 7.67 -0.30
N ALA A 44 2.11 7.54 -1.42
CA ALA A 44 3.55 7.64 -1.43
C ALA A 44 4.01 9.04 -1.04
N SER A 45 5.07 9.11 -0.25
CA SER A 45 5.77 10.36 0.07
C SER A 45 7.18 10.27 -0.47
N THR A 46 7.82 11.41 -0.67
CA THR A 46 9.21 11.46 -1.14
C THR A 46 10.13 10.71 -0.17
N ASP A 47 9.96 10.94 1.13
CA ASP A 47 10.80 10.29 2.15
C ASP A 47 10.63 8.78 2.13
N PHE A 48 9.38 8.29 2.03
CA PHE A 48 9.14 6.85 1.94
C PHE A 48 9.76 6.25 0.68
N LEU A 49 9.61 6.92 -0.47
CA LEU A 49 10.13 6.39 -1.74
C LEU A 49 11.66 6.26 -1.70
N ILE A 50 12.34 7.24 -1.11
CA ILE A 50 13.80 7.18 -0.92
C ILE A 50 14.17 6.02 -0.02
N PHE A 51 13.50 5.90 1.13
CA PHE A 51 13.73 4.81 2.08
C PHE A 51 13.49 3.45 1.42
N SER A 52 12.42 3.31 0.67
CA SER A 52 12.06 2.06 0.00
C SER A 52 13.15 1.64 -1.01
N THR A 53 13.63 2.58 -1.81
CA THR A 53 14.72 2.32 -2.77
C THR A 53 15.98 1.87 -2.04
N GLU A 54 16.36 2.55 -0.97
CA GLU A 54 17.55 2.22 -0.19
C GLU A 54 17.42 0.86 0.51
N SER A 55 16.20 0.46 0.82
CA SER A 55 15.91 -0.82 1.48
C SER A 55 15.77 -1.99 0.50
N GLY A 56 15.98 -1.75 -0.79
CA GLY A 56 15.95 -2.79 -1.80
C GLY A 56 14.61 -2.97 -2.52
N ASN A 57 13.65 -2.07 -2.30
CA ASN A 57 12.35 -2.10 -2.97
C ASN A 57 12.15 -0.79 -3.75
N ASP A 58 12.76 -0.71 -4.92
CA ASP A 58 12.70 0.49 -5.76
C ASP A 58 11.35 0.60 -6.45
N LEU A 59 10.50 1.48 -5.94
CA LEU A 59 9.19 1.78 -6.51
C LEU A 59 9.22 2.97 -7.48
N SER A 60 10.32 3.69 -7.53
CA SER A 60 10.41 4.95 -8.28
C SER A 60 10.83 4.77 -9.73
N THR A 61 11.64 3.77 -10.02
CA THR A 61 12.16 3.56 -11.36
C THR A 61 11.13 2.86 -12.25
N PRO A 62 10.75 3.47 -13.39
CA PRO A 62 9.85 2.80 -14.33
C PRO A 62 10.43 1.49 -14.85
N ARG A 63 9.58 0.50 -15.03
CA ARG A 63 9.90 -0.81 -15.59
C ARG A 63 8.94 -1.10 -16.74
N PRO A 64 9.21 -0.57 -17.96
CA PRO A 64 8.30 -0.72 -19.10
C PRO A 64 8.02 -2.19 -19.45
N GLU A 65 9.00 -3.08 -19.24
CA GLU A 65 8.87 -4.52 -19.47
C GLU A 65 7.79 -5.18 -18.61
N PHE A 66 7.40 -4.54 -17.51
CA PHE A 66 6.32 -5.00 -16.62
C PHE A 66 5.13 -4.06 -16.64
N ASN A 67 5.06 -3.11 -17.58
CA ASN A 67 4.04 -2.06 -17.61
C ASN A 67 3.97 -1.27 -16.30
N PHE A 68 5.11 -1.09 -15.63
CA PHE A 68 5.19 -0.38 -14.36
C PHE A 68 5.74 1.04 -14.61
N PRO A 69 4.92 2.09 -14.40
CA PRO A 69 5.34 3.46 -14.70
C PRO A 69 6.19 4.12 -13.61
N GLY A 70 6.44 3.41 -12.50
CA GLY A 70 7.03 4.01 -11.30
C GLY A 70 5.99 4.73 -10.47
N VAL A 71 6.24 4.83 -9.16
CA VAL A 71 5.36 5.51 -8.22
C VAL A 71 6.00 6.83 -7.84
N LYS A 72 5.20 7.91 -7.88
CA LYS A 72 5.62 9.26 -7.53
C LYS A 72 4.96 9.70 -6.23
N SER A 73 5.58 10.67 -5.55
CA SER A 73 4.99 11.25 -4.34
C SER A 73 3.56 11.73 -4.61
N GLY A 74 2.65 11.39 -3.71
CA GLY A 74 1.23 11.69 -3.83
C GLY A 74 0.40 10.61 -4.53
N GLU A 75 1.04 9.68 -5.20
CA GLU A 75 0.33 8.57 -5.85
C GLU A 75 0.05 7.44 -4.87
N LYS A 76 -1.00 6.68 -5.14
CA LYS A 76 -1.40 5.55 -4.28
C LYS A 76 -0.89 4.25 -4.86
N TRP A 77 -0.53 3.33 -3.97
CA TRP A 77 0.03 2.04 -4.35
C TRP A 77 -0.33 0.97 -3.33
N CYS A 78 -0.58 -0.25 -3.79
CA CYS A 78 -0.76 -1.40 -2.92
C CYS A 78 0.61 -1.94 -2.53
N LEU A 79 1.04 -1.59 -1.33
CA LEU A 79 2.37 -1.92 -0.83
C LEU A 79 2.37 -3.25 -0.09
N CYS A 80 3.48 -3.97 -0.18
CA CYS A 80 3.76 -5.15 0.62
C CYS A 80 3.66 -4.80 2.11
N ALA A 81 2.91 -5.59 2.88
CA ALA A 81 2.68 -5.32 4.30
C ALA A 81 3.97 -5.30 5.12
N LEU A 82 4.92 -6.21 4.83
CA LEU A 82 6.22 -6.22 5.53
C LEU A 82 7.05 -4.98 5.18
N ARG A 83 6.94 -4.46 3.96
CA ARG A 83 7.64 -3.22 3.58
C ARG A 83 7.06 -2.02 4.31
N TRP A 84 5.74 -2.01 4.52
CA TRP A 84 5.12 -0.95 5.31
C TRP A 84 5.59 -1.01 6.76
N LYS A 85 5.63 -2.21 7.34
CA LYS A 85 6.10 -2.41 8.72
C LYS A 85 7.56 -1.97 8.88
N GLU A 86 8.41 -2.31 7.93
CA GLU A 86 9.80 -1.89 7.91
C GLU A 86 9.92 -0.35 7.93
N ALA A 87 9.13 0.31 7.09
CA ALA A 87 9.10 1.78 7.06
C ALA A 87 8.57 2.35 8.37
N TYR A 88 7.54 1.74 8.94
CA TYR A 88 6.99 2.14 10.24
C TYR A 88 8.07 2.08 11.33
N GLN A 89 8.83 1.00 11.38
CA GLN A 89 9.88 0.80 12.37
C GLN A 89 11.04 1.78 12.19
N ASN A 90 11.17 2.39 11.03
CA ASN A 90 12.22 3.36 10.71
C ASN A 90 11.69 4.79 10.59
N ASN A 91 10.48 5.05 11.09
CA ASN A 91 9.84 6.38 11.10
C ASN A 91 9.67 6.98 9.69
N CYS A 92 9.48 6.13 8.70
CA CYS A 92 9.29 6.54 7.30
C CYS A 92 8.00 6.00 6.71
N ALA A 93 7.04 5.53 7.53
CA ALA A 93 5.81 4.94 7.02
C ALA A 93 5.01 5.96 6.22
N PRO A 94 4.55 5.60 5.01
CA PRO A 94 3.65 6.46 4.25
C PRO A 94 2.24 6.42 4.83
N MET A 95 1.44 7.42 4.51
CA MET A 95 0.05 7.43 4.94
C MET A 95 -0.73 6.28 4.31
N VAL A 96 -1.74 5.81 5.01
CA VAL A 96 -2.55 4.65 4.64
C VAL A 96 -3.99 5.06 4.38
N VAL A 97 -4.57 4.54 3.30
CA VAL A 97 -6.00 4.67 3.03
C VAL A 97 -6.67 3.41 3.58
N LEU A 98 -7.26 3.53 4.78
CA LEU A 98 -7.76 2.37 5.52
C LEU A 98 -8.86 1.62 4.77
N GLU A 99 -9.79 2.34 4.13
CA GLU A 99 -10.93 1.75 3.42
C GLU A 99 -10.48 0.94 2.19
N ALA A 100 -9.27 1.20 1.70
CA ALA A 100 -8.68 0.51 0.56
C ALA A 100 -7.56 -0.44 0.97
N THR A 101 -7.34 -0.63 2.27
CA THR A 101 -6.32 -1.54 2.82
C THR A 101 -6.99 -2.85 3.21
N ASN A 102 -6.47 -3.95 2.69
CA ASN A 102 -7.01 -5.29 2.90
C ASN A 102 -6.83 -5.72 4.35
N GLU A 103 -7.83 -6.38 4.91
CA GLU A 103 -7.78 -6.88 6.30
C GLU A 103 -6.63 -7.87 6.53
N LYS A 104 -6.11 -8.51 5.50
CA LYS A 104 -4.95 -9.40 5.59
C LYS A 104 -3.69 -8.69 6.08
N THR A 105 -3.63 -7.38 5.93
CA THR A 105 -2.55 -6.57 6.50
C THR A 105 -2.43 -6.78 8.00
N LEU A 106 -3.55 -7.05 8.66
CA LEU A 106 -3.59 -7.23 10.12
C LEU A 106 -2.89 -8.50 10.60
N GLU A 107 -2.49 -9.39 9.69
CA GLU A 107 -1.64 -10.52 10.01
C GLU A 107 -0.19 -10.09 10.27
N VAL A 108 0.19 -8.90 9.81
CA VAL A 108 1.56 -8.39 9.86
C VAL A 108 1.69 -7.19 10.79
N VAL A 109 0.73 -6.27 10.75
CA VAL A 109 0.73 -5.04 11.56
C VAL A 109 -0.60 -4.91 12.26
N THR A 110 -0.63 -4.12 13.35
CA THR A 110 -1.86 -3.88 14.10
C THR A 110 -2.66 -2.77 13.45
N LEU A 111 -3.98 -2.79 13.70
CA LEU A 111 -4.84 -1.70 13.24
C LEU A 111 -4.41 -0.35 13.85
N ASP A 112 -4.00 -0.35 15.12
CA ASP A 112 -3.54 0.87 15.79
C ASP A 112 -2.32 1.49 15.08
N GLU A 113 -1.38 0.67 14.63
CA GLU A 113 -0.22 1.15 13.87
C GLU A 113 -0.65 1.79 12.54
N LEU A 114 -1.61 1.18 11.86
CA LEU A 114 -2.16 1.74 10.62
C LEU A 114 -2.88 3.06 10.87
N ILE A 115 -3.66 3.14 11.94
CA ILE A 115 -4.42 4.35 12.30
C ILE A 115 -3.49 5.53 12.58
N GLU A 116 -2.32 5.30 13.16
CA GLU A 116 -1.33 6.36 13.42
C GLU A 116 -0.94 7.09 12.13
N HIS A 117 -1.02 6.40 10.99
CA HIS A 117 -0.61 6.94 9.69
C HIS A 117 -1.79 7.03 8.72
N ALA A 118 -3.02 6.97 9.24
CA ALA A 118 -4.20 6.99 8.39
C ALA A 118 -4.36 8.35 7.71
N HIS A 119 -4.69 8.30 6.43
CA HIS A 119 -5.08 9.48 5.68
C HIS A 119 -6.58 9.70 5.87
N TYR A 120 -6.94 10.86 6.39
CA TYR A 120 -8.33 11.28 6.52
C TYR A 120 -8.61 12.43 5.58
N LYS A 121 -9.76 12.35 4.91
CA LYS A 121 -10.20 13.46 4.09
C LYS A 121 -10.51 14.63 5.01
N ALA A 122 -9.90 15.79 4.73
CA ALA A 122 -10.14 16.97 5.53
C ALA A 122 -11.62 17.41 5.41
N GLU A 123 -12.25 17.61 6.56
CA GLU A 123 -13.57 18.24 6.63
C GLU A 123 -13.36 19.73 6.85
N ILE A 124 -13.94 20.52 5.99
CA ILE A 124 -13.85 21.97 6.06
C ILE A 124 -15.21 22.51 6.48
#